data_f20fbd52ab4f75c7df69c214f032794a
#
_entry.id   f20fbd52ab4f75c7df69c214f032794a
#
_cell.length_a   1.000
_cell.length_b   1.000
_cell.length_c   1.000
_cell.angle_alpha   90.00
_cell.angle_beta   90.00
_cell.angle_gamma   90.00
#
_symmetry.space_group_name_H-M   'P 1'
#
loop_
_entity.id
_entity.type
_entity.pdbx_description
1 polymer ?
#
loop_
_entity_poly.entity_id
_entity_poly.type
_entity_poly.pdbx_seq_one_letter_code
_entity_poly.pdbx_strand_id
1 'polypeptide(L)'
;MTRRLLVSLAGAAAFSVSAAQAEPVRHVGIYVQPYYEAARDPGGAPRVAVGRSFEGLASNKREDILAIRDRIVADPKLVTPMTLMVLAIRFYDVGLRDDAVFWFYAAKDRFLTLDGVVDVGAGGLAQVEDAIRNFSTLAGPIINGYAFCDIANQQAIRAKALDWVEQNPYEAIFMERLPAKQSNRKQALAEAVASLRQSAAKESAYLRDAGNAAKYRAERARNGTDEKYCWKS
;
A
#
# COMPACT_ATOMS: atom_id res chain seq x y z
N MET A 1 61.90 36.70 -43.37
CA MET A 1 60.44 36.78 -43.16
C MET A 1 59.94 35.35 -42.74
N THR A 2 59.87 35.07 -41.46
CA THR A 2 59.50 33.73 -40.89
C THR A 2 58.15 33.85 -40.22
N ARG A 3 57.10 33.23 -40.82
CA ARG A 3 55.74 33.13 -40.28
C ARG A 3 55.70 31.97 -39.25
N ARG A 4 55.44 32.31 -38.04
CA ARG A 4 55.11 31.28 -36.95
C ARG A 4 53.63 30.95 -37.04
N LEU A 5 53.30 29.64 -37.23
CA LEU A 5 51.98 29.10 -37.09
C LEU A 5 51.74 28.84 -35.56
N LEU A 6 50.70 29.45 -35.01
CA LEU A 6 50.16 29.15 -33.71
C LEU A 6 49.09 28.02 -33.87
N VAL A 7 49.36 26.87 -33.31
CA VAL A 7 48.39 25.76 -33.21
C VAL A 7 47.66 25.91 -31.85
N SER A 8 46.38 26.27 -31.93
CA SER A 8 45.50 26.30 -30.77
C SER A 8 44.96 24.88 -30.48
N LEU A 9 45.38 24.28 -29.38
CA LEU A 9 44.75 23.06 -28.83
C LEU A 9 43.45 23.48 -28.12
N ALA A 10 42.29 23.14 -28.68
CA ALA A 10 41.04 23.21 -28.02
C ALA A 10 40.86 21.92 -27.17
N GLY A 11 41.02 22.03 -25.86
CA GLY A 11 40.73 20.94 -24.91
C GLY A 11 39.23 20.78 -24.75
N ALA A 12 38.66 19.65 -25.22
CA ALA A 12 37.28 19.26 -24.93
C ALA A 12 37.21 18.73 -23.51
N ALA A 13 36.63 19.50 -22.58
CA ALA A 13 36.30 19.05 -21.27
C ALA A 13 35.05 18.15 -21.37
N ALA A 14 35.22 16.84 -21.21
CA ALA A 14 34.11 15.89 -21.07
C ALA A 14 33.48 16.05 -19.68
N PHE A 15 32.34 16.70 -19.64
CA PHE A 15 31.49 16.67 -18.40
C PHE A 15 30.88 15.29 -18.26
N SER A 16 31.42 14.49 -17.34
CA SER A 16 30.78 13.24 -16.88
C SER A 16 29.58 13.64 -16.06
N VAL A 17 28.39 13.55 -16.62
CA VAL A 17 27.14 13.62 -15.87
C VAL A 17 27.01 12.30 -15.11
N SER A 18 27.39 12.28 -13.84
CA SER A 18 27.05 11.18 -12.94
C SER A 18 25.54 11.10 -12.87
N ALA A 19 24.96 10.03 -13.39
CA ALA A 19 23.57 9.70 -13.15
C ALA A 19 23.42 9.52 -11.64
N ALA A 20 22.74 10.46 -10.97
CA ALA A 20 22.41 10.31 -9.56
C ALA A 20 21.53 9.07 -9.42
N GLN A 21 22.08 8.02 -8.79
CA GLN A 21 21.31 6.82 -8.46
C GLN A 21 20.15 7.25 -7.55
N ALA A 22 18.93 6.86 -7.90
CA ALA A 22 17.78 7.15 -7.10
C ALA A 22 17.90 6.45 -5.72
N GLU A 23 17.82 7.23 -4.64
CA GLU A 23 17.87 6.67 -3.30
C GLU A 23 16.69 5.72 -3.05
N PRO A 24 16.94 4.56 -2.38
CA PRO A 24 15.88 3.63 -2.03
C PRO A 24 14.83 4.26 -1.11
N VAL A 25 13.55 4.08 -1.43
CA VAL A 25 12.45 4.52 -0.57
C VAL A 25 12.28 3.53 0.58
N ARG A 26 12.63 3.95 1.80
CA ARG A 26 12.67 3.10 3.00
C ARG A 26 11.46 3.26 3.89
N HIS A 27 10.81 4.42 3.86
CA HIS A 27 9.72 4.77 4.77
C HIS A 27 8.56 5.43 4.02
N VAL A 28 7.34 5.23 4.53
CA VAL A 28 6.14 5.90 4.02
C VAL A 28 5.92 7.25 4.70
N GLY A 29 6.31 7.37 5.96
CA GLY A 29 6.22 8.62 6.74
C GLY A 29 4.80 9.00 7.12
N ILE A 30 4.29 8.47 8.23
CA ILE A 30 2.98 8.81 8.81
C ILE A 30 3.11 9.12 10.30
N TYR A 31 2.13 9.89 10.82
CA TYR A 31 1.90 10.03 12.25
C TYR A 31 0.73 9.15 12.67
N VAL A 32 0.94 8.34 13.69
CA VAL A 32 -0.08 7.46 14.26
C VAL A 32 -0.65 8.10 15.53
N GLN A 33 -1.97 8.14 15.65
CA GLN A 33 -2.67 8.73 16.79
C GLN A 33 -3.70 7.75 17.40
N PRO A 34 -4.01 7.87 18.71
CA PRO A 34 -4.99 6.98 19.35
C PRO A 34 -6.43 7.26 18.92
N TYR A 35 -6.73 8.51 18.58
CA TYR A 35 -8.06 8.94 18.16
C TYR A 35 -8.04 9.45 16.71
N TYR A 36 -9.18 9.30 16.04
CA TYR A 36 -9.31 9.75 14.67
C TYR A 36 -9.37 11.29 14.60
N GLU A 37 -8.36 11.86 13.96
CA GLU A 37 -8.34 13.24 13.51
C GLU A 37 -8.00 13.24 12.02
N ALA A 38 -8.94 13.69 11.19
CA ALA A 38 -8.78 13.79 9.75
C ALA A 38 -7.91 15.00 9.36
N ALA A 39 -6.78 15.22 10.05
CA ALA A 39 -5.92 16.37 9.83
C ALA A 39 -4.52 15.94 9.39
N ARG A 40 -3.86 16.81 8.65
CA ARG A 40 -2.41 16.73 8.42
C ARG A 40 -1.70 17.51 9.52
N ASP A 41 -0.51 17.04 9.92
CA ASP A 41 0.33 17.83 10.82
C ASP A 41 0.89 19.08 10.09
N PRO A 42 1.56 20.00 10.79
CA PRO A 42 2.19 21.17 10.17
C PRO A 42 3.23 20.82 9.10
N GLY A 43 3.84 19.64 9.16
CA GLY A 43 4.76 19.11 8.15
C GLY A 43 4.07 18.44 6.96
N GLY A 44 2.73 18.39 6.96
CA GLY A 44 1.94 17.82 5.87
C GLY A 44 1.80 16.30 5.91
N ALA A 45 2.34 15.59 6.90
CA ALA A 45 2.18 14.16 7.05
C ALA A 45 0.73 13.81 7.44
N PRO A 46 0.13 12.76 6.84
CA PRO A 46 -1.21 12.32 7.21
C PRO A 46 -1.26 11.79 8.63
N ARG A 47 -2.32 12.14 9.37
CA ARG A 47 -2.62 11.63 10.71
C ARG A 47 -3.68 10.56 10.63
N VAL A 48 -3.56 9.50 11.43
CA VAL A 48 -4.52 8.42 11.47
C VAL A 48 -4.70 7.89 12.89
N ALA A 49 -5.95 7.67 13.27
CA ALA A 49 -6.30 7.07 14.55
C ALA A 49 -6.36 5.54 14.44
N VAL A 50 -5.74 4.85 15.36
CA VAL A 50 -5.69 3.37 15.42
C VAL A 50 -6.18 2.81 16.76
N GLY A 51 -6.76 3.68 17.61
CA GLY A 51 -7.38 3.30 18.87
C GLY A 51 -6.47 2.47 19.78
N ARG A 52 -6.94 1.30 20.21
CA ARG A 52 -6.22 0.39 21.13
C ARG A 52 -4.88 -0.15 20.57
N SER A 53 -4.62 0.00 19.28
CA SER A 53 -3.38 -0.44 18.65
C SER A 53 -2.32 0.67 18.62
N PHE A 54 -2.61 1.84 19.18
CA PHE A 54 -1.77 3.04 19.07
C PHE A 54 -0.33 2.81 19.55
N GLU A 55 -0.15 2.34 20.77
CA GLU A 55 1.20 2.22 21.38
C GLU A 55 2.13 1.36 20.52
N GLY A 56 1.64 0.20 20.04
CA GLY A 56 2.44 -0.68 19.21
C GLY A 56 2.66 -0.14 17.80
N LEU A 57 1.63 0.44 17.16
CA LEU A 57 1.76 0.98 15.80
C LEU A 57 2.52 2.31 15.75
N ALA A 58 2.57 3.08 16.83
CA ALA A 58 3.39 4.28 16.95
C ALA A 58 4.88 3.96 17.25
N SER A 59 5.16 2.73 17.71
CA SER A 59 6.53 2.29 18.00
C SER A 59 7.36 2.14 16.72
N ASN A 60 8.67 2.38 16.83
CA ASN A 60 9.64 2.07 15.77
C ASN A 60 10.33 0.71 15.99
N LYS A 61 9.90 -0.06 17.00
CA LYS A 61 10.43 -1.38 17.28
C LYS A 61 9.65 -2.44 16.52
N ARG A 62 10.37 -3.30 15.83
CA ARG A 62 9.80 -4.40 15.06
C ARG A 62 8.94 -5.33 15.91
N GLU A 63 9.38 -5.61 17.14
CA GLU A 63 8.72 -6.49 18.09
C GLU A 63 7.33 -5.97 18.48
N ASP A 64 7.21 -4.66 18.71
CA ASP A 64 5.92 -4.05 19.08
C ASP A 64 4.92 -4.14 17.94
N ILE A 65 5.37 -3.94 16.69
CA ILE A 65 4.52 -4.05 15.49
C ILE A 65 4.09 -5.50 15.27
N LEU A 66 5.00 -6.46 15.46
CA LEU A 66 4.68 -7.88 15.39
C LEU A 66 3.65 -8.28 16.47
N ALA A 67 3.77 -7.77 17.69
CA ALA A 67 2.79 -8.01 18.75
C ALA A 67 1.40 -7.45 18.39
N ILE A 68 1.31 -6.31 17.69
CA ILE A 68 0.04 -5.81 17.16
C ILE A 68 -0.54 -6.76 16.12
N ARG A 69 0.27 -7.22 15.17
CA ARG A 69 -0.16 -8.21 14.17
C ARG A 69 -0.76 -9.44 14.85
N ASP A 70 -0.07 -10.00 15.85
CA ASP A 70 -0.51 -11.21 16.51
C ASP A 70 -1.85 -11.00 17.23
N ARG A 71 -2.07 -9.84 17.86
CA ARG A 71 -3.36 -9.46 18.43
C ARG A 71 -4.46 -9.34 17.37
N ILE A 72 -4.15 -8.75 16.22
CA ILE A 72 -5.09 -8.60 15.09
C ILE A 72 -5.46 -9.97 14.53
N VAL A 73 -4.48 -10.86 14.36
CA VAL A 73 -4.73 -12.24 13.88
C VAL A 73 -5.59 -13.03 14.88
N ALA A 74 -5.37 -12.83 16.17
CA ALA A 74 -6.17 -13.52 17.23
C ALA A 74 -7.63 -13.03 17.29
N ASP A 75 -7.89 -11.75 17.02
CA ASP A 75 -9.24 -11.17 17.02
C ASP A 75 -9.40 -10.12 15.91
N PRO A 76 -9.61 -10.56 14.65
CA PRO A 76 -9.69 -9.69 13.47
C PRO A 76 -11.05 -9.01 13.27
N LYS A 77 -12.09 -9.43 14.00
CA LYS A 77 -13.52 -9.16 13.70
C LYS A 77 -13.86 -7.67 13.57
N LEU A 78 -13.38 -6.86 14.51
CA LEU A 78 -13.67 -5.43 14.58
C LEU A 78 -12.44 -4.54 14.27
N VAL A 79 -11.39 -5.11 13.70
CA VAL A 79 -10.22 -4.34 13.26
C VAL A 79 -10.56 -3.59 11.99
N THR A 80 -10.46 -2.26 12.05
CA THR A 80 -10.84 -1.40 10.93
C THR A 80 -9.90 -1.56 9.72
N PRO A 81 -10.38 -1.33 8.49
CA PRO A 81 -9.51 -1.27 7.31
C PRO A 81 -8.34 -0.29 7.49
N MET A 82 -8.59 0.83 8.19
CA MET A 82 -7.56 1.84 8.45
C MET A 82 -6.46 1.31 9.39
N THR A 83 -6.81 0.56 10.45
CA THR A 83 -5.82 -0.06 11.33
C THR A 83 -4.92 -1.03 10.56
N LEU A 84 -5.51 -1.83 9.65
CA LEU A 84 -4.73 -2.73 8.78
C LEU A 84 -3.83 -1.96 7.81
N MET A 85 -4.29 -0.82 7.28
CA MET A 85 -3.49 0.03 6.40
C MET A 85 -2.28 0.61 7.14
N VAL A 86 -2.48 1.09 8.37
CA VAL A 86 -1.37 1.57 9.21
C VAL A 86 -0.41 0.45 9.54
N LEU A 87 -0.91 -0.74 9.89
CA LEU A 87 -0.06 -1.91 10.11
C LEU A 87 0.80 -2.22 8.89
N ALA A 88 0.23 -2.18 7.68
CA ALA A 88 0.97 -2.39 6.44
C ALA A 88 2.12 -1.36 6.27
N ILE A 89 1.83 -0.09 6.51
CA ILE A 89 2.83 0.98 6.42
C ILE A 89 3.94 0.76 7.45
N ARG A 90 3.57 0.43 8.70
CA ARG A 90 4.55 0.18 9.76
C ARG A 90 5.41 -1.05 9.49
N PHE A 91 4.85 -2.11 8.90
CA PHE A 91 5.64 -3.25 8.43
C PHE A 91 6.66 -2.84 7.35
N TYR A 92 6.26 -1.99 6.41
CA TYR A 92 7.19 -1.47 5.41
C TYR A 92 8.34 -0.70 6.07
N ASP A 93 8.02 0.18 7.01
CA ASP A 93 8.98 1.04 7.70
C ASP A 93 10.02 0.25 8.53
N VAL A 94 9.64 -0.92 9.07
CA VAL A 94 10.56 -1.79 9.83
C VAL A 94 11.17 -2.91 8.98
N GLY A 95 11.04 -2.83 7.65
CA GLY A 95 11.68 -3.73 6.71
C GLY A 95 10.97 -5.07 6.49
N LEU A 96 9.78 -5.30 7.07
CA LEU A 96 8.93 -6.48 6.85
C LEU A 96 8.03 -6.28 5.63
N ARG A 97 8.64 -6.21 4.45
CA ARG A 97 7.97 -5.70 3.24
C ARG A 97 6.95 -6.66 2.64
N ASP A 98 7.16 -7.97 2.70
CA ASP A 98 6.14 -8.95 2.27
C ASP A 98 4.91 -8.93 3.18
N ASP A 99 5.10 -8.77 4.50
CA ASP A 99 4.01 -8.53 5.44
C ASP A 99 3.29 -7.20 5.12
N ALA A 100 4.05 -6.15 4.76
CA ALA A 100 3.46 -4.88 4.34
C ALA A 100 2.55 -5.05 3.12
N VAL A 101 2.98 -5.81 2.11
CA VAL A 101 2.17 -6.11 0.91
C VAL A 101 0.89 -6.86 1.29
N PHE A 102 1.01 -7.89 2.14
CA PHE A 102 -0.14 -8.67 2.60
C PHE A 102 -1.18 -7.79 3.30
N TRP A 103 -0.76 -7.03 4.32
CA TRP A 103 -1.67 -6.20 5.09
C TRP A 103 -2.22 -5.01 4.30
N PHE A 104 -1.47 -4.49 3.33
CA PHE A 104 -1.95 -3.47 2.41
C PHE A 104 -3.11 -3.97 1.54
N TYR A 105 -2.97 -5.17 0.97
CA TYR A 105 -4.06 -5.77 0.19
C TYR A 105 -5.24 -6.16 1.09
N ALA A 106 -4.99 -6.73 2.25
CA ALA A 106 -6.03 -7.06 3.22
C ALA A 106 -6.81 -5.80 3.68
N ALA A 107 -6.13 -4.68 3.91
CA ALA A 107 -6.77 -3.40 4.26
C ALA A 107 -7.67 -2.89 3.14
N LYS A 108 -7.19 -2.88 1.91
CA LYS A 108 -7.96 -2.45 0.73
C LYS A 108 -9.17 -3.35 0.48
N ASP A 109 -8.99 -4.66 0.51
CA ASP A 109 -10.06 -5.61 0.26
C ASP A 109 -11.12 -5.56 1.37
N ARG A 110 -10.70 -5.45 2.64
CA ARG A 110 -11.62 -5.25 3.77
C ARG A 110 -12.42 -3.95 3.62
N PHE A 111 -11.80 -2.88 3.13
CA PHE A 111 -12.52 -1.65 2.84
C PHE A 111 -13.52 -1.83 1.69
N LEU A 112 -13.12 -2.51 0.61
CA LEU A 112 -14.01 -2.77 -0.52
C LEU A 112 -15.19 -3.67 -0.15
N THR A 113 -15.02 -4.64 0.77
CA THR A 113 -16.13 -5.41 1.32
C THR A 113 -17.02 -4.55 2.22
N LEU A 114 -16.47 -3.63 3.01
CA LEU A 114 -17.25 -2.65 3.77
C LEU A 114 -18.07 -1.77 2.83
N ASP A 115 -17.42 -1.16 1.83
CA ASP A 115 -18.10 -0.29 0.86
C ASP A 115 -19.15 -1.05 0.04
N GLY A 116 -18.93 -2.33 -0.28
CA GLY A 116 -19.94 -3.17 -0.97
C GLY A 116 -21.22 -3.38 -0.18
N VAL A 117 -21.17 -3.30 1.16
CA VAL A 117 -22.32 -3.58 2.05
C VAL A 117 -22.90 -2.31 2.67
N VAL A 118 -22.04 -1.36 3.08
CA VAL A 118 -22.39 -0.15 3.81
C VAL A 118 -22.28 1.04 2.88
N ASP A 119 -23.24 1.94 2.94
CA ASP A 119 -23.16 3.23 2.25
C ASP A 119 -22.17 4.15 3.00
N VAL A 120 -20.90 4.04 2.65
CA VAL A 120 -19.83 4.83 3.27
C VAL A 120 -19.88 6.31 2.89
N GLY A 121 -20.62 6.69 1.84
CA GLY A 121 -20.87 8.08 1.47
C GLY A 121 -21.93 8.75 2.36
N ALA A 122 -22.73 7.97 3.12
CA ALA A 122 -23.78 8.51 3.96
C ALA A 122 -23.25 9.02 5.31
N GLY A 123 -23.66 10.23 5.67
CA GLY A 123 -23.44 10.82 6.99
C GLY A 123 -21.96 10.90 7.37
N GLY A 124 -21.62 10.59 8.63
CA GLY A 124 -20.25 10.69 9.18
C GLY A 124 -19.24 9.64 8.66
N LEU A 125 -19.62 8.76 7.71
CA LEU A 125 -18.74 7.73 7.19
C LEU A 125 -17.87 8.20 6.01
N ALA A 126 -18.19 9.28 5.34
CA ALA A 126 -17.42 9.82 4.21
C ALA A 126 -15.93 10.07 4.57
N GLN A 127 -15.66 10.47 5.82
CA GLN A 127 -14.28 10.65 6.30
C GLN A 127 -13.49 9.34 6.33
N VAL A 128 -14.15 8.20 6.53
CA VAL A 128 -13.50 6.87 6.50
C VAL A 128 -13.06 6.55 5.08
N GLU A 129 -13.93 6.81 4.10
CA GLU A 129 -13.60 6.63 2.68
C GLU A 129 -12.42 7.52 2.27
N ASP A 130 -12.49 8.81 2.59
CA ASP A 130 -11.42 9.77 2.28
C ASP A 130 -10.09 9.37 2.91
N ALA A 131 -10.10 8.93 4.18
CA ALA A 131 -8.92 8.48 4.87
C ALA A 131 -8.28 7.26 4.18
N ILE A 132 -9.05 6.22 3.88
CA ILE A 132 -8.55 5.02 3.19
C ILE A 132 -8.00 5.37 1.80
N ARG A 133 -8.70 6.23 1.06
CA ARG A 133 -8.26 6.70 -0.26
C ARG A 133 -6.93 7.44 -0.17
N ASN A 134 -6.80 8.38 0.77
CA ASN A 134 -5.58 9.16 0.98
C ASN A 134 -4.41 8.26 1.37
N PHE A 135 -4.59 7.31 2.29
CA PHE A 135 -3.53 6.38 2.68
C PHE A 135 -3.18 5.39 1.57
N SER A 136 -4.16 4.95 0.79
CA SER A 136 -3.90 4.10 -0.39
C SER A 136 -3.10 4.85 -1.46
N THR A 137 -3.37 6.15 -1.63
CA THR A 137 -2.61 7.02 -2.55
C THR A 137 -1.19 7.27 -2.05
N LEU A 138 -1.02 7.44 -0.74
CA LEU A 138 0.30 7.65 -0.13
C LEU A 138 1.16 6.38 -0.17
N ALA A 139 0.63 5.27 0.34
CA ALA A 139 1.38 4.03 0.52
C ALA A 139 1.43 3.14 -0.73
N GLY A 140 0.40 3.24 -1.58
CA GLY A 140 0.25 2.37 -2.75
C GLY A 140 1.44 2.38 -3.71
N PRO A 141 1.95 3.53 -4.15
CA PRO A 141 3.11 3.59 -5.03
C PRO A 141 4.36 2.96 -4.41
N ILE A 142 4.52 3.06 -3.09
CA ILE A 142 5.67 2.54 -2.36
C ILE A 142 5.55 1.03 -2.17
N ILE A 143 4.44 0.56 -1.58
CA ILE A 143 4.22 -0.85 -1.28
C ILE A 143 4.08 -1.67 -2.57
N ASN A 144 3.31 -1.18 -3.57
CA ASN A 144 3.24 -1.85 -4.87
C ASN A 144 4.57 -1.74 -5.63
N GLY A 145 5.29 -0.61 -5.49
CA GLY A 145 6.63 -0.47 -6.06
C GLY A 145 7.52 -1.64 -5.67
N TYR A 146 7.51 -2.02 -4.39
CA TYR A 146 8.21 -3.20 -3.88
C TYR A 146 7.53 -4.52 -4.32
N ALA A 147 6.21 -4.65 -4.15
CA ALA A 147 5.50 -5.90 -4.42
C ALA A 147 5.78 -6.44 -5.84
N PHE A 148 5.83 -5.56 -6.82
CA PHE A 148 6.07 -5.92 -8.22
C PHE A 148 7.56 -6.09 -8.59
N CYS A 149 8.47 -6.08 -7.63
CA CYS A 149 9.84 -6.56 -7.86
C CYS A 149 9.88 -8.07 -8.15
N ASP A 150 8.92 -8.80 -7.57
CA ASP A 150 8.66 -10.22 -7.84
C ASP A 150 7.16 -10.44 -8.07
N ILE A 151 6.77 -10.52 -9.34
CA ILE A 151 5.36 -10.69 -9.74
C ILE A 151 4.78 -12.00 -9.19
N ALA A 152 5.56 -13.08 -9.13
CA ALA A 152 5.06 -14.37 -8.65
C ALA A 152 4.77 -14.30 -7.15
N ASN A 153 5.67 -13.71 -6.36
CA ASN A 153 5.48 -13.47 -4.94
C ASN A 153 4.30 -12.52 -4.68
N GLN A 154 4.20 -11.42 -5.45
CA GLN A 154 3.07 -10.49 -5.36
C GLN A 154 1.73 -11.21 -5.55
N GLN A 155 1.60 -12.05 -6.58
CA GLN A 155 0.37 -12.80 -6.83
C GLN A 155 0.05 -13.78 -5.71
N ALA A 156 1.06 -14.46 -5.17
CA ALA A 156 0.88 -15.38 -4.04
C ALA A 156 0.41 -14.63 -2.77
N ILE A 157 1.01 -13.48 -2.48
CA ILE A 157 0.60 -12.63 -1.34
C ILE A 157 -0.81 -12.08 -1.56
N ARG A 158 -1.12 -11.62 -2.79
CA ARG A 158 -2.45 -11.10 -3.15
C ARG A 158 -3.56 -12.13 -2.91
N ALA A 159 -3.32 -13.38 -3.32
CA ALA A 159 -4.25 -14.47 -3.10
C ALA A 159 -4.47 -14.74 -1.59
N LYS A 160 -3.37 -14.84 -0.82
CA LYS A 160 -3.44 -15.04 0.64
C LYS A 160 -4.19 -13.92 1.36
N ALA A 161 -3.98 -12.66 0.96
CA ALA A 161 -4.66 -11.52 1.56
C ALA A 161 -6.17 -11.57 1.31
N LEU A 162 -6.58 -11.92 0.09
CA LEU A 162 -8.00 -12.08 -0.26
C LEU A 162 -8.65 -13.24 0.49
N ASP A 163 -7.96 -14.40 0.59
CA ASP A 163 -8.42 -15.54 1.39
C ASP A 163 -8.62 -15.15 2.85
N TRP A 164 -7.68 -14.38 3.42
CA TRP A 164 -7.78 -13.90 4.80
C TRP A 164 -8.98 -12.97 5.01
N VAL A 165 -9.25 -12.04 4.09
CA VAL A 165 -10.40 -11.12 4.18
C VAL A 165 -11.73 -11.88 4.11
N GLU A 166 -11.83 -12.87 3.22
CA GLU A 166 -13.03 -13.70 3.09
C GLU A 166 -13.29 -14.53 4.34
N GLN A 167 -12.23 -15.12 4.96
CA GLN A 167 -12.34 -15.92 6.19
C GLN A 167 -12.57 -15.05 7.43
N ASN A 168 -12.21 -13.77 7.38
CA ASN A 168 -12.29 -12.84 8.50
C ASN A 168 -13.07 -11.58 8.13
N PRO A 169 -14.39 -11.68 7.88
CA PRO A 169 -15.20 -10.53 7.53
C PRO A 169 -15.17 -9.46 8.62
N TYR A 170 -15.26 -8.20 8.21
CA TYR A 170 -15.34 -7.08 9.14
C TYR A 170 -16.76 -7.03 9.75
N GLU A 171 -16.94 -7.53 10.96
CA GLU A 171 -18.27 -7.71 11.57
C GLU A 171 -19.07 -6.41 11.74
N ALA A 172 -18.41 -5.24 11.75
CA ALA A 172 -19.14 -3.97 11.81
C ALA A 172 -20.11 -3.77 10.65
N ILE A 173 -19.90 -4.41 9.48
CA ILE A 173 -20.83 -4.35 8.35
C ILE A 173 -22.22 -4.88 8.67
N PHE A 174 -22.35 -5.71 9.70
CA PHE A 174 -23.62 -6.29 10.15
C PHE A 174 -24.33 -5.45 11.23
N MET A 175 -23.71 -4.36 11.69
CA MET A 175 -24.33 -3.48 12.68
C MET A 175 -25.49 -2.68 12.05
N GLU A 176 -26.69 -2.82 12.63
CA GLU A 176 -27.91 -2.16 12.14
C GLU A 176 -27.80 -0.62 12.05
N ARG A 177 -27.03 -0.02 12.96
CA ARG A 177 -26.79 1.43 12.98
C ARG A 177 -26.02 1.97 11.78
N LEU A 178 -25.35 1.10 11.00
CA LEU A 178 -24.65 1.53 9.78
C LEU A 178 -25.63 1.48 8.60
N PRO A 179 -25.67 2.52 7.75
CA PRO A 179 -26.52 2.55 6.57
C PRO A 179 -26.12 1.46 5.59
N ALA A 180 -27.04 0.57 5.23
CA ALA A 180 -26.78 -0.51 4.28
C ALA A 180 -27.16 -0.08 2.86
N LYS A 181 -26.34 -0.47 1.88
CA LYS A 181 -26.68 -0.29 0.44
C LYS A 181 -27.81 -1.20 -0.01
N GLN A 182 -27.92 -2.40 0.65
CA GLN A 182 -28.95 -3.40 0.39
C GLN A 182 -29.48 -3.96 1.72
N SER A 183 -30.74 -4.41 1.74
CA SER A 183 -31.36 -5.01 2.95
C SER A 183 -30.66 -6.30 3.38
N ASN A 184 -30.20 -7.12 2.41
CA ASN A 184 -29.50 -8.37 2.69
C ASN A 184 -27.96 -8.16 2.70
N ARG A 185 -27.41 -7.79 3.86
CA ARG A 185 -25.97 -7.53 4.05
C ARG A 185 -25.11 -8.76 3.78
N LYS A 186 -25.60 -9.99 4.07
CA LYS A 186 -24.83 -11.22 3.80
C LYS A 186 -24.68 -11.46 2.31
N GLN A 187 -25.74 -11.24 1.54
CA GLN A 187 -25.68 -11.33 0.09
C GLN A 187 -24.78 -10.25 -0.49
N ALA A 188 -24.91 -9.00 -0.05
CA ALA A 188 -24.04 -7.90 -0.48
C ALA A 188 -22.55 -8.19 -0.22
N LEU A 189 -22.22 -8.78 0.95
CA LEU A 189 -20.86 -9.22 1.25
C LEU A 189 -20.37 -10.31 0.29
N ALA A 190 -21.20 -11.31 0.01
CA ALA A 190 -20.84 -12.37 -0.93
C ALA A 190 -20.58 -11.83 -2.34
N GLU A 191 -21.41 -10.89 -2.81
CA GLU A 191 -21.23 -10.20 -4.09
C GLU A 191 -19.94 -9.37 -4.12
N ALA A 192 -19.63 -8.65 -3.04
CA ALA A 192 -18.40 -7.88 -2.93
C ALA A 192 -17.16 -8.80 -2.98
N VAL A 193 -17.16 -9.91 -2.24
CA VAL A 193 -16.06 -10.91 -2.26
C VAL A 193 -15.92 -11.52 -3.66
N ALA A 194 -17.03 -11.89 -4.33
CA ALA A 194 -16.99 -12.41 -5.69
C ALA A 194 -16.38 -11.40 -6.69
N SER A 195 -16.71 -10.12 -6.55
CA SER A 195 -16.13 -9.05 -7.36
C SER A 195 -14.62 -8.92 -7.14
N LEU A 196 -14.16 -9.02 -5.88
CA LEU A 196 -12.73 -9.01 -5.54
C LEU A 196 -11.99 -10.20 -6.15
N ARG A 197 -12.59 -11.42 -6.07
CA ARG A 197 -12.04 -12.63 -6.70
C ARG A 197 -11.91 -12.47 -8.21
N GLN A 198 -12.94 -11.94 -8.85
CA GLN A 198 -12.91 -11.68 -10.29
C GLN A 198 -11.81 -10.67 -10.66
N SER A 199 -11.67 -9.60 -9.90
CA SER A 199 -10.64 -8.58 -10.14
C SER A 199 -9.23 -9.14 -9.96
N ALA A 200 -8.99 -9.93 -8.92
CA ALA A 200 -7.71 -10.60 -8.68
C ALA A 200 -7.38 -11.62 -9.79
N ALA A 201 -8.38 -12.35 -10.28
CA ALA A 201 -8.21 -13.28 -11.41
C ALA A 201 -7.85 -12.57 -12.71
N LYS A 202 -8.48 -11.41 -12.99
CA LYS A 202 -8.15 -10.58 -14.17
C LYS A 202 -6.73 -10.03 -14.09
N GLU A 203 -6.32 -9.51 -12.92
CA GLU A 203 -4.95 -9.04 -12.67
C GLU A 203 -3.95 -10.18 -12.90
N SER A 204 -4.21 -11.34 -12.30
CA SER A 204 -3.35 -12.52 -12.44
C SER A 204 -3.23 -12.99 -13.90
N ALA A 205 -4.33 -13.02 -14.64
CA ALA A 205 -4.32 -13.39 -16.06
C ALA A 205 -3.50 -12.39 -16.89
N TYR A 206 -3.66 -11.09 -16.62
CA TYR A 206 -2.90 -10.04 -17.29
C TYR A 206 -1.38 -10.18 -17.05
N LEU A 207 -0.98 -10.44 -15.81
CA LEU A 207 0.43 -10.55 -15.42
C LEU A 207 1.09 -11.87 -15.85
N ARG A 208 0.30 -12.93 -16.09
CA ARG A 208 0.79 -14.21 -16.63
C ARG A 208 1.06 -14.15 -18.13
N ASP A 209 0.44 -13.23 -18.83
CA ASP A 209 0.74 -13.01 -20.25
C ASP A 209 2.16 -12.47 -20.41
N ALA A 210 2.98 -13.19 -21.18
CA ALA A 210 4.40 -12.87 -21.34
C ALA A 210 4.63 -11.49 -21.96
N GLY A 211 3.77 -11.06 -22.90
CA GLY A 211 3.84 -9.76 -23.54
C GLY A 211 3.53 -8.62 -22.57
N ASN A 212 2.47 -8.78 -21.76
CA ASN A 212 2.10 -7.80 -20.74
C ASN A 212 3.17 -7.71 -19.64
N ALA A 213 3.66 -8.85 -19.16
CA ALA A 213 4.73 -8.88 -18.16
C ALA A 213 6.02 -8.22 -18.67
N ALA A 214 6.37 -8.42 -19.96
CA ALA A 214 7.53 -7.77 -20.56
C ALA A 214 7.34 -6.25 -20.68
N LYS A 215 6.16 -5.79 -21.13
CA LYS A 215 5.82 -4.35 -21.17
C LYS A 215 5.90 -3.71 -19.81
N TYR A 216 5.35 -4.36 -18.80
CA TYR A 216 5.37 -3.87 -17.41
C TYR A 216 6.80 -3.71 -16.88
N ARG A 217 7.66 -4.73 -17.09
CA ARG A 217 9.08 -4.65 -16.69
C ARG A 217 9.82 -3.54 -17.42
N ALA A 218 9.60 -3.38 -18.73
CA ALA A 218 10.23 -2.33 -19.52
C ALA A 218 9.80 -0.93 -19.02
N GLU A 219 8.55 -0.77 -18.61
CA GLU A 219 8.07 0.49 -18.05
C GLU A 219 8.70 0.79 -16.67
N ARG A 220 8.80 -0.20 -15.80
CA ARG A 220 9.49 -0.08 -14.51
C ARG A 220 10.95 0.34 -14.69
N ALA A 221 11.67 -0.30 -15.61
CA ALA A 221 13.07 0.03 -15.93
C ALA A 221 13.20 1.47 -16.45
N ARG A 222 12.32 1.87 -17.39
CA ARG A 222 12.31 3.24 -17.95
C ARG A 222 12.08 4.31 -16.88
N ASN A 223 11.25 4.01 -15.86
CA ASN A 223 10.90 4.94 -14.80
C ASN A 223 11.83 4.86 -13.57
N GLY A 224 12.89 4.06 -13.61
CA GLY A 224 13.80 3.85 -12.47
C GLY A 224 13.08 3.29 -11.23
N THR A 225 12.01 2.48 -11.44
CA THR A 225 11.19 1.99 -10.35
C THR A 225 11.90 0.91 -9.56
N ASP A 226 12.67 0.07 -10.24
CA ASP A 226 13.38 -1.04 -9.60
C ASP A 226 14.50 -0.55 -8.69
N GLU A 227 15.22 0.50 -9.08
CA GLU A 227 16.26 1.13 -8.26
C GLU A 227 15.69 1.73 -6.97
N LYS A 228 14.46 2.26 -7.03
CA LYS A 228 13.80 2.88 -5.87
C LYS A 228 13.24 1.85 -4.89
N TYR A 229 12.70 0.74 -5.39
CA TYR A 229 11.87 -0.14 -4.56
C TYR A 229 12.38 -1.57 -4.44
N CYS A 230 13.21 -2.08 -5.38
CA CYS A 230 13.69 -3.47 -5.40
C CYS A 230 15.04 -3.66 -4.68
N TRP A 231 15.42 -2.74 -3.81
CA TRP A 231 16.64 -2.86 -3.04
C TRP A 231 16.56 -4.00 -2.01
N LYS A 232 17.67 -4.69 -1.79
CA LYS A 232 17.80 -5.71 -0.74
C LYS A 232 18.21 -5.03 0.56
N SER A 233 17.56 -5.43 1.68
CA SER A 233 17.90 -4.98 3.03
C SER A 233 19.20 -5.63 3.51
#